data_d28aea90c43458b04fce96a287bddff9
#
_entry.id   d28aea90c43458b04fce96a287bddff9
#
_cell.length_a   1.000
_cell.length_b   1.000
_cell.length_c   1.000
_cell.angle_alpha   90.00
_cell.angle_beta   90.00
_cell.angle_gamma   90.00
#
_symmetry.space_group_name_H-M   'P 1'
#
loop_
_entity.id
_entity.type
_entity.pdbx_description
1 polymer ?
#
loop_
_entity_poly.entity_id
_entity_poly.type
_entity_poly.pdbx_seq_one_letter_code
_entity_poly.pdbx_strand_id
1 'polypeptide(L)'
;MIKPTGTIATLFAAGLLVAGGGALGQTSAAEPHANAQNNPHPETVIQGGGGEDRPQITAPVLRIISVEVLRSSHGPTLDIIRVRGLASTPGWEEAELIPLTRGTPKDGMLELVFVARAPAEAMEATGFEPVEAIFPIEASHPYKGINVHSASESLSLTQLPGYVEGKGGGEDCSKCVGKTFVAKGAAMPAGKSATDVVKEEQLPPVSRIIRHSDGIPNADSNPNRLTIVVSKDGTIATAIWD
;
A
#
# COMPACT_ATOMS: atom_id res chain seq x y z
N MET A 1 -27.56 32.13 31.24
CA MET A 1 -27.76 33.43 30.60
C MET A 1 -26.62 33.73 29.65
N ILE A 2 -26.98 34.18 28.45
CA ILE A 2 -26.23 34.76 27.34
C ILE A 2 -25.74 33.74 26.29
N LYS A 3 -26.57 33.62 25.24
CA LYS A 3 -26.17 33.29 23.85
C LYS A 3 -25.56 34.51 23.17
N PRO A 4 -24.74 34.34 22.17
CA PRO A 4 -25.06 35.06 20.96
C PRO A 4 -25.13 34.18 19.71
N THR A 5 -26.09 34.50 18.91
CA THR A 5 -26.40 34.26 17.53
C THR A 5 -25.37 34.91 16.60
N GLY A 6 -24.91 34.23 15.60
CA GLY A 6 -24.06 34.78 14.53
C GLY A 6 -24.50 34.26 13.15
N THR A 7 -24.89 35.17 12.36
CA THR A 7 -25.64 35.18 11.13
C THR A 7 -24.85 34.63 9.91
N ILE A 8 -25.55 33.92 9.07
CA ILE A 8 -25.22 33.40 7.74
C ILE A 8 -25.02 34.56 6.74
N ALA A 9 -24.00 34.52 5.92
CA ALA A 9 -23.89 35.31 4.69
C ALA A 9 -23.69 34.40 3.48
N THR A 10 -24.74 34.31 2.71
CA THR A 10 -24.81 33.69 1.37
C THR A 10 -24.25 34.66 0.37
N LEU A 11 -23.32 34.22 -0.49
CA LEU A 11 -22.90 34.96 -1.68
C LEU A 11 -23.09 34.09 -2.92
N PHE A 12 -24.07 34.46 -3.72
CA PHE A 12 -24.27 34.04 -5.10
C PHE A 12 -23.31 34.83 -6.01
N ALA A 13 -22.66 34.18 -6.94
CA ALA A 13 -22.12 34.84 -8.14
C ALA A 13 -22.43 33.96 -9.37
N ALA A 14 -23.21 34.55 -10.21
CA ALA A 14 -23.61 34.06 -11.53
C ALA A 14 -22.68 34.62 -12.62
N GLY A 15 -22.63 33.91 -13.74
CA GLY A 15 -22.22 34.50 -15.04
C GLY A 15 -20.93 33.86 -15.57
N LEU A 16 -20.80 33.31 -16.75
CA LEU A 16 -21.10 33.90 -18.05
C LEU A 16 -20.95 32.81 -19.14
N LEU A 17 -21.93 32.71 -20.02
CA LEU A 17 -21.88 32.01 -21.31
C LEU A 17 -20.97 32.79 -22.28
N VAL A 18 -20.14 32.05 -23.04
CA VAL A 18 -19.62 32.54 -24.34
C VAL A 18 -19.80 31.44 -25.39
N ALA A 19 -20.61 31.74 -26.36
CA ALA A 19 -20.82 31.01 -27.61
C ALA A 19 -19.94 31.64 -28.71
N GLY A 20 -19.39 30.79 -29.57
CA GLY A 20 -18.75 31.15 -30.85
C GLY A 20 -18.29 29.86 -31.49
N GLY A 21 -18.71 29.35 -32.61
CA GLY A 21 -19.16 29.99 -33.82
C GLY A 21 -18.14 29.78 -34.94
N GLY A 22 -18.46 28.82 -35.91
CA GLY A 22 -17.98 28.86 -37.29
C GLY A 22 -16.64 28.16 -37.55
N ALA A 23 -16.39 27.35 -38.56
CA ALA A 23 -16.74 27.50 -39.97
C ALA A 23 -16.36 26.23 -40.76
N LEU A 24 -17.04 26.04 -41.82
CA LEU A 24 -16.98 25.13 -42.96
C LEU A 24 -15.68 25.21 -43.79
N GLY A 25 -15.33 24.11 -44.46
CA GLY A 25 -14.34 24.04 -45.55
C GLY A 25 -14.15 22.57 -45.97
N GLN A 26 -14.89 22.04 -46.86
CA GLN A 26 -14.81 21.85 -48.29
C GLN A 26 -13.77 20.84 -48.76
N THR A 27 -14.30 19.69 -49.19
CA THR A 27 -14.05 18.86 -50.38
C THR A 27 -12.75 19.00 -51.15
N SER A 28 -12.11 17.85 -51.42
CA SER A 28 -11.62 17.56 -52.78
C SER A 28 -11.55 16.04 -53.04
N ALA A 29 -12.23 15.62 -54.07
CA ALA A 29 -12.22 14.28 -54.66
C ALA A 29 -11.08 14.16 -55.67
N ALA A 30 -10.47 13.02 -55.77
CA ALA A 30 -9.85 12.52 -56.99
C ALA A 30 -9.71 10.95 -56.91
N GLU A 31 -10.41 10.30 -57.75
CA GLU A 31 -10.23 8.88 -58.21
C GLU A 31 -9.26 8.81 -59.39
N PRO A 32 -9.05 7.66 -60.01
CA PRO A 32 -8.51 6.37 -59.55
C PRO A 32 -7.30 5.94 -60.42
N HIS A 33 -6.48 5.05 -59.96
CA HIS A 33 -5.70 4.17 -60.87
C HIS A 33 -5.70 2.74 -60.40
N ALA A 34 -6.39 1.89 -61.18
CA ALA A 34 -6.27 0.44 -61.13
C ALA A 34 -4.88 0.01 -61.57
N ASN A 35 -4.28 -0.93 -60.84
CA ASN A 35 -3.43 -1.95 -61.48
C ASN A 35 -3.48 -3.24 -60.68
N ALA A 36 -4.03 -4.24 -61.35
CA ALA A 36 -4.11 -5.60 -60.90
C ALA A 36 -2.74 -6.28 -61.07
N GLN A 37 -2.21 -6.90 -60.03
CA GLN A 37 -1.30 -8.02 -60.15
C GLN A 37 -1.60 -9.04 -59.04
N ASN A 38 -2.18 -10.18 -59.48
CA ASN A 38 -2.35 -11.40 -58.74
C ASN A 38 -1.01 -11.92 -58.24
N ASN A 39 -0.88 -12.11 -56.96
CA ASN A 39 0.10 -13.00 -56.36
C ASN A 39 -0.57 -13.76 -55.19
N PRO A 40 -0.70 -15.07 -55.24
CA PRO A 40 -1.26 -15.85 -54.15
C PRO A 40 -0.20 -16.01 -53.09
N HIS A 41 -0.25 -15.14 -52.06
CA HIS A 41 0.42 -15.43 -50.81
C HIS A 41 -0.47 -16.34 -49.96
N PRO A 42 0.11 -17.35 -49.28
CA PRO A 42 -0.65 -18.19 -48.37
C PRO A 42 -1.14 -17.33 -47.24
N GLU A 43 -2.45 -17.30 -47.04
CA GLU A 43 -3.07 -16.69 -45.87
C GLU A 43 -2.55 -17.42 -44.62
N THR A 44 -1.57 -16.82 -43.98
CA THR A 44 -1.28 -17.12 -42.58
C THR A 44 -2.43 -16.54 -41.80
N VAL A 45 -3.40 -17.38 -41.46
CA VAL A 45 -4.42 -17.07 -40.47
C VAL A 45 -3.68 -16.88 -39.15
N ILE A 46 -3.26 -15.66 -38.84
CA ILE A 46 -2.90 -15.27 -37.51
C ILE A 46 -4.24 -15.21 -36.75
N GLN A 47 -4.57 -16.33 -36.10
CA GLN A 47 -5.51 -16.30 -34.99
C GLN A 47 -4.89 -15.39 -33.94
N GLY A 48 -5.19 -14.11 -34.08
CA GLY A 48 -4.95 -13.12 -33.03
C GLY A 48 -5.86 -13.42 -31.86
N GLY A 49 -5.41 -14.27 -30.95
CA GLY A 49 -5.85 -14.30 -29.57
C GLY A 49 -5.36 -13.03 -28.89
N GLY A 50 -5.84 -11.89 -29.32
CA GLY A 50 -5.61 -10.60 -28.68
C GLY A 50 -6.66 -10.37 -27.60
N GLY A 51 -6.59 -11.12 -26.52
CA GLY A 51 -7.01 -10.58 -25.24
C GLY A 51 -5.97 -9.50 -24.91
N GLU A 52 -6.29 -8.24 -25.20
CA GLU A 52 -5.51 -7.13 -24.68
C GLU A 52 -5.54 -7.26 -23.16
N ASP A 53 -4.44 -7.70 -22.55
CA ASP A 53 -4.14 -7.59 -21.14
C ASP A 53 -4.05 -6.07 -20.83
N ARG A 54 -5.20 -5.44 -20.73
CA ARG A 54 -5.25 -4.08 -20.17
C ARG A 54 -4.77 -4.19 -18.74
N PRO A 55 -3.81 -3.36 -18.33
CA PRO A 55 -3.34 -3.39 -16.95
C PRO A 55 -4.52 -3.16 -16.02
N GLN A 56 -4.83 -4.15 -15.22
CA GLN A 56 -5.88 -4.03 -14.20
C GLN A 56 -5.38 -3.06 -13.14
N ILE A 57 -6.15 -2.02 -12.91
CA ILE A 57 -5.78 -0.94 -11.99
C ILE A 57 -6.33 -1.25 -10.61
N THR A 58 -5.44 -1.40 -9.63
CA THR A 58 -5.80 -1.40 -8.22
C THR A 58 -6.01 0.05 -7.77
N ALA A 59 -7.16 0.34 -7.18
CA ALA A 59 -7.52 1.68 -6.74
C ALA A 59 -8.18 1.65 -5.36
N PRO A 60 -8.16 2.75 -4.59
CA PRO A 60 -8.83 2.83 -3.31
C PRO A 60 -10.34 2.62 -3.46
N VAL A 61 -10.91 1.80 -2.57
CA VAL A 61 -12.36 1.60 -2.43
C VAL A 61 -13.04 2.92 -2.10
N LEU A 62 -14.24 3.17 -2.63
CA LEU A 62 -14.90 4.47 -2.51
C LEU A 62 -15.09 4.90 -1.05
N ARG A 63 -15.69 4.04 -0.21
CA ARG A 63 -15.91 4.36 1.20
C ARG A 63 -15.92 3.13 2.10
N ILE A 64 -15.69 3.36 3.38
CA ILE A 64 -15.69 2.33 4.41
C ILE A 64 -17.07 2.29 5.08
N ILE A 65 -17.63 1.07 5.26
CA ILE A 65 -18.86 0.85 6.03
C ILE A 65 -18.53 0.47 7.47
N SER A 66 -17.60 -0.48 7.65
CA SER A 66 -17.21 -0.95 8.98
C SER A 66 -15.77 -1.43 9.01
N VAL A 67 -15.17 -1.28 10.19
CA VAL A 67 -13.88 -1.87 10.54
C VAL A 67 -14.08 -2.67 11.83
N GLU A 68 -13.72 -3.93 11.80
CA GLU A 68 -13.86 -4.85 12.93
C GLU A 68 -12.54 -5.57 13.18
N VAL A 69 -12.28 -5.92 14.43
CA VAL A 69 -11.13 -6.75 14.79
C VAL A 69 -11.63 -8.03 15.45
N LEU A 70 -11.31 -9.14 14.84
CA LEU A 70 -11.65 -10.48 15.30
C LEU A 70 -10.38 -11.16 15.81
N ARG A 71 -10.46 -11.91 16.90
CA ARG A 71 -9.35 -12.72 17.37
C ARG A 71 -9.55 -14.17 16.99
N SER A 72 -8.52 -14.80 16.40
CA SER A 72 -8.58 -16.23 16.11
C SER A 72 -8.64 -17.03 17.41
N SER A 73 -9.51 -18.07 17.44
CA SER A 73 -9.66 -18.97 18.58
C SER A 73 -8.89 -20.28 18.44
N HIS A 74 -8.34 -20.55 17.25
CA HIS A 74 -7.62 -21.79 16.92
C HIS A 74 -6.34 -21.48 16.14
N GLY A 75 -5.29 -22.27 16.35
CA GLY A 75 -3.98 -22.08 15.73
C GLY A 75 -3.19 -20.94 16.37
N PRO A 76 -2.33 -20.26 15.61
CA PRO A 76 -1.65 -19.07 16.12
C PRO A 76 -2.65 -17.99 16.47
N THR A 77 -2.44 -17.32 17.60
CA THR A 77 -3.31 -16.21 17.98
C THR A 77 -3.07 -15.04 17.04
N LEU A 78 -4.07 -14.69 16.24
CA LEU A 78 -4.06 -13.61 15.29
C LEU A 78 -5.16 -12.62 15.64
N ASP A 79 -4.88 -11.35 15.45
CA ASP A 79 -5.90 -10.32 15.36
C ASP A 79 -6.18 -10.09 13.87
N ILE A 80 -7.42 -10.30 13.47
CA ILE A 80 -7.88 -10.23 12.09
C ILE A 80 -8.65 -8.94 11.92
N ILE A 81 -8.05 -7.98 11.23
CA ILE A 81 -8.72 -6.74 10.84
C ILE A 81 -9.60 -7.06 9.64
N ARG A 82 -10.92 -6.85 9.78
CA ARG A 82 -11.88 -7.00 8.71
C ARG A 82 -12.48 -5.66 8.37
N VAL A 83 -12.40 -5.28 7.11
CA VAL A 83 -12.93 -4.02 6.60
C VAL A 83 -13.96 -4.30 5.53
N ARG A 84 -15.12 -3.67 5.66
CA ARG A 84 -16.19 -3.69 4.65
C ARG A 84 -16.36 -2.31 4.09
N GLY A 85 -16.62 -2.23 2.81
CA GLY A 85 -16.81 -0.97 2.11
C GLY A 85 -17.70 -1.09 0.89
N LEU A 86 -17.78 0.02 0.16
CA LEU A 86 -18.50 0.14 -1.09
C LEU A 86 -17.56 0.59 -2.18
N ALA A 87 -17.50 -0.16 -3.26
CA ALA A 87 -16.90 0.28 -4.52
C ALA A 87 -17.89 1.14 -5.31
N SER A 88 -17.38 1.96 -6.22
CA SER A 88 -18.16 2.98 -6.94
C SER A 88 -19.07 2.42 -8.03
N THR A 89 -18.76 1.22 -8.52
CA THR A 89 -19.50 0.53 -9.59
C THR A 89 -19.46 -0.98 -9.33
N PRO A 90 -20.31 -1.76 -9.97
CA PRO A 90 -20.17 -3.22 -10.00
C PRO A 90 -18.85 -3.68 -10.66
N GLY A 91 -18.45 -4.92 -10.40
CA GLY A 91 -17.31 -5.57 -11.04
C GLY A 91 -15.93 -5.28 -10.42
N TRP A 92 -15.89 -4.71 -9.22
CA TRP A 92 -14.66 -4.63 -8.44
C TRP A 92 -14.36 -5.97 -7.78
N GLU A 93 -13.10 -6.37 -7.83
CA GLU A 93 -12.64 -7.66 -7.35
C GLU A 93 -11.39 -7.53 -6.48
N GLU A 94 -11.01 -8.63 -5.82
CA GLU A 94 -9.76 -8.74 -5.08
C GLU A 94 -9.50 -7.57 -4.12
N ALA A 95 -10.47 -7.30 -3.26
CA ALA A 95 -10.33 -6.28 -2.23
C ALA A 95 -9.25 -6.68 -1.22
N GLU A 96 -8.36 -5.75 -0.89
CA GLU A 96 -7.25 -5.98 0.03
C GLU A 96 -6.95 -4.76 0.91
N LEU A 97 -6.24 -5.00 2.02
CA LEU A 97 -5.71 -3.98 2.91
C LEU A 97 -4.20 -3.94 2.77
N ILE A 98 -3.68 -2.82 2.27
CA ILE A 98 -2.24 -2.63 2.07
C ILE A 98 -1.68 -1.79 3.22
N PRO A 99 -0.69 -2.28 3.98
CA PRO A 99 -0.07 -1.50 5.03
C PRO A 99 0.80 -0.38 4.46
N LEU A 100 0.54 0.84 4.92
CA LEU A 100 1.36 2.02 4.66
C LEU A 100 2.44 2.21 5.73
N THR A 101 2.17 1.72 6.95
CA THR A 101 3.12 1.75 8.06
C THR A 101 4.20 0.70 7.83
N ARG A 102 5.44 1.13 8.00
CA ARG A 102 6.60 0.24 8.04
C ARG A 102 7.23 0.30 9.42
N GLY A 103 7.42 -0.86 10.02
CA GLY A 103 8.00 -0.98 11.36
C GLY A 103 7.05 -0.56 12.48
N THR A 104 7.62 -0.08 13.59
CA THR A 104 6.85 0.37 14.76
C THR A 104 6.54 1.85 14.64
N PRO A 105 5.28 2.25 14.46
CA PRO A 105 4.90 3.65 14.35
C PRO A 105 5.05 4.36 15.69
N LYS A 106 5.49 5.62 15.66
CA LYS A 106 5.71 6.43 16.88
C LYS A 106 4.42 6.72 17.64
N ASP A 107 3.32 6.87 16.93
CA ASP A 107 1.98 7.08 17.50
C ASP A 107 1.26 5.77 17.84
N GLY A 108 1.83 4.64 17.45
CA GLY A 108 1.24 3.33 17.65
C GLY A 108 0.09 3.01 16.68
N MET A 109 -0.12 3.79 15.62
CA MET A 109 -1.20 3.58 14.66
C MET A 109 -0.70 2.80 13.44
N LEU A 110 -1.40 1.72 13.09
CA LEU A 110 -1.19 0.99 11.85
C LEU A 110 -2.01 1.66 10.74
N GLU A 111 -1.32 2.23 9.75
CA GLU A 111 -1.96 2.84 8.59
C GLU A 111 -2.18 1.79 7.50
N LEU A 112 -3.44 1.63 7.09
CA LEU A 112 -3.86 0.71 6.03
C LEU A 112 -4.60 1.48 4.95
N VAL A 113 -4.37 1.15 3.68
CA VAL A 113 -5.23 1.60 2.59
C VAL A 113 -6.11 0.44 2.10
N PHE A 114 -7.41 0.70 1.98
CA PHE A 114 -8.39 -0.25 1.49
C PHE A 114 -8.53 -0.08 -0.01
N VAL A 115 -8.06 -1.05 -0.76
CA VAL A 115 -8.03 -1.03 -2.23
C VAL A 115 -8.77 -2.25 -2.79
N ALA A 116 -9.14 -2.16 -4.07
CA ALA A 116 -9.64 -3.28 -4.83
C ALA A 116 -9.27 -3.11 -6.30
N ARG A 117 -9.34 -4.18 -7.07
CA ARG A 117 -9.09 -4.16 -8.49
C ARG A 117 -10.34 -3.63 -9.20
N ALA A 118 -10.18 -2.50 -9.89
CA ALA A 118 -11.24 -1.89 -10.67
C ALA A 118 -11.55 -2.71 -11.93
N PRO A 119 -12.82 -2.71 -12.42
CA PRO A 119 -13.17 -3.35 -13.67
C PRO A 119 -12.37 -2.77 -14.84
N ALA A 120 -11.95 -3.63 -15.78
CA ALA A 120 -11.14 -3.23 -16.93
C ALA A 120 -11.88 -2.30 -17.89
N GLU A 121 -13.22 -2.38 -17.90
CA GLU A 121 -14.07 -1.53 -18.70
C GLU A 121 -14.83 -0.57 -17.78
N ALA A 122 -15.01 0.68 -18.24
CA ALA A 122 -15.86 1.62 -17.52
C ALA A 122 -17.30 1.10 -17.51
N MET A 123 -17.75 0.65 -16.33
CA MET A 123 -19.14 0.24 -16.15
C MET A 123 -20.00 1.44 -15.81
N GLU A 124 -21.22 1.45 -16.29
CA GLU A 124 -22.19 2.45 -15.86
C GLU A 124 -22.39 2.34 -14.34
N ALA A 125 -22.47 3.48 -13.67
CA ALA A 125 -22.70 3.57 -12.24
C ALA A 125 -24.16 3.21 -11.92
N THR A 126 -24.50 1.93 -12.05
CA THR A 126 -25.86 1.42 -11.75
C THR A 126 -26.09 1.17 -10.28
N GLY A 127 -25.04 1.22 -9.45
CA GLY A 127 -25.09 1.00 -8.01
C GLY A 127 -23.69 0.83 -7.41
N PHE A 128 -23.64 0.79 -6.10
CA PHE A 128 -22.43 0.47 -5.36
C PHE A 128 -22.29 -1.04 -5.18
N GLU A 129 -21.05 -1.53 -5.20
CA GLU A 129 -20.74 -2.93 -4.92
C GLU A 129 -20.14 -3.08 -3.52
N PRO A 130 -20.71 -3.94 -2.66
CA PRO A 130 -20.08 -4.27 -1.38
C PRO A 130 -18.80 -5.07 -1.59
N VAL A 131 -17.74 -4.64 -0.92
CA VAL A 131 -16.44 -5.31 -0.93
C VAL A 131 -15.94 -5.53 0.49
N GLU A 132 -15.20 -6.61 0.70
CA GLU A 132 -14.64 -6.95 2.01
C GLU A 132 -13.17 -7.36 1.86
N ALA A 133 -12.33 -6.92 2.80
CA ALA A 133 -10.96 -7.36 2.90
C ALA A 133 -10.60 -7.71 4.34
N ILE A 134 -9.63 -8.60 4.50
CA ILE A 134 -9.08 -9.00 5.80
C ILE A 134 -7.58 -8.80 5.82
N PHE A 135 -7.06 -8.41 6.99
CA PHE A 135 -5.63 -8.24 7.24
C PHE A 135 -5.27 -8.89 8.58
N PRO A 136 -4.63 -10.06 8.57
CA PRO A 136 -4.22 -10.73 9.79
C PRO A 136 -2.92 -10.14 10.32
N ILE A 137 -2.87 -9.89 11.63
CA ILE A 137 -1.65 -9.52 12.36
C ILE A 137 -1.43 -10.49 13.52
N GLU A 138 -0.19 -10.81 13.81
CA GLU A 138 0.14 -11.66 14.95
C GLU A 138 -0.23 -10.96 16.25
N ALA A 139 -0.68 -11.71 17.24
CA ALA A 139 -0.82 -11.20 18.60
C ALA A 139 0.52 -10.70 19.13
N SER A 140 0.48 -9.77 20.06
CA SER A 140 1.69 -9.11 20.60
C SER A 140 2.34 -8.13 19.59
N HIS A 141 1.52 -7.50 18.76
CA HIS A 141 1.95 -6.46 17.84
C HIS A 141 2.14 -5.08 18.53
N PRO A 142 2.94 -4.17 17.94
CA PRO A 142 3.22 -2.85 18.52
C PRO A 142 2.13 -1.80 18.25
N TYR A 143 1.01 -2.20 17.62
CA TYR A 143 -0.02 -1.26 17.21
C TYR A 143 -1.09 -1.07 18.28
N LYS A 144 -1.27 0.16 18.75
CA LYS A 144 -2.36 0.55 19.67
C LYS A 144 -3.69 0.59 18.97
N GLY A 145 -3.68 1.04 17.71
CA GLY A 145 -4.84 1.23 16.89
C GLY A 145 -4.54 1.13 15.41
N ILE A 146 -5.56 1.32 14.60
CA ILE A 146 -5.47 1.34 13.14
C ILE A 146 -6.19 2.54 12.56
N ASN A 147 -5.67 3.04 11.43
CA ASN A 147 -6.35 3.94 10.53
C ASN A 147 -6.52 3.24 9.19
N VAL A 148 -7.74 3.16 8.72
CA VAL A 148 -8.04 2.60 7.40
C VAL A 148 -8.46 3.73 6.49
N HIS A 149 -7.77 3.87 5.36
CA HIS A 149 -8.01 4.90 4.36
C HIS A 149 -8.77 4.32 3.16
N SER A 150 -9.76 5.04 2.68
CA SER A 150 -10.46 4.79 1.41
C SER A 150 -10.28 6.00 0.49
N ALA A 151 -10.95 6.01 -0.66
CA ALA A 151 -10.90 7.15 -1.59
C ALA A 151 -11.53 8.42 -1.00
N SER A 152 -12.57 8.31 -0.18
CA SER A 152 -13.34 9.45 0.32
C SER A 152 -13.19 9.74 1.80
N GLU A 153 -12.72 8.79 2.59
CA GLU A 153 -12.71 8.91 4.05
C GLU A 153 -11.64 8.02 4.70
N SER A 154 -11.42 8.24 5.98
CA SER A 154 -10.62 7.36 6.84
C SER A 154 -11.41 7.00 8.08
N LEU A 155 -11.25 5.77 8.55
CA LEU A 155 -11.86 5.30 9.79
C LEU A 155 -10.79 4.76 10.73
N SER A 156 -10.85 5.20 11.98
CA SER A 156 -9.87 4.84 13.01
C SER A 156 -10.47 3.98 14.10
N LEU A 157 -9.73 2.94 14.51
CA LEU A 157 -9.92 2.26 15.76
C LEU A 157 -8.72 2.53 16.67
N THR A 158 -8.96 3.11 17.83
CA THR A 158 -7.90 3.55 18.75
C THR A 158 -7.39 2.46 19.68
N GLN A 159 -8.00 1.29 19.66
CA GLN A 159 -7.63 0.14 20.48
C GLN A 159 -7.64 -1.14 19.66
N LEU A 160 -6.51 -1.84 19.64
CA LEU A 160 -6.39 -3.18 19.10
C LEU A 160 -6.15 -4.19 20.22
N PRO A 161 -6.88 -5.32 20.22
CA PRO A 161 -6.69 -6.37 21.22
C PRO A 161 -5.29 -6.91 21.20
N GLY A 162 -4.45 -7.27 21.03
CA GLY A 162 -3.11 -7.82 20.88
C GLY A 162 -1.98 -6.82 21.05
N TYR A 163 -2.29 -5.56 21.28
CA TYR A 163 -1.30 -4.55 21.52
C TYR A 163 -0.44 -4.91 22.75
N VAL A 164 0.86 -4.90 22.54
CA VAL A 164 1.85 -5.01 23.61
C VAL A 164 2.72 -3.77 23.54
N GLU A 165 2.77 -3.04 24.62
CA GLU A 165 3.67 -1.90 24.72
C GLU A 165 5.10 -2.44 24.55
N GLY A 166 5.71 -2.07 23.43
CA GLY A 166 7.07 -2.47 23.15
C GLY A 166 7.97 -1.94 24.25
N LYS A 167 8.64 -2.82 24.97
CA LYS A 167 9.74 -2.40 25.85
C LYS A 167 10.76 -1.70 24.95
N GLY A 168 10.70 -0.36 24.98
CA GLY A 168 11.59 0.54 24.29
C GLY A 168 11.88 0.12 22.87
N GLY A 169 11.11 0.65 21.95
CA GLY A 169 11.25 0.32 20.54
C GLY A 169 12.70 0.29 20.12
N GLY A 170 13.05 -0.67 19.31
CA GLY A 170 14.30 -0.59 18.60
C GLY A 170 14.34 0.78 17.94
N GLU A 171 15.37 1.56 18.25
CA GLU A 171 15.57 2.87 17.64
C GLU A 171 15.43 2.71 16.14
N ASP A 172 14.75 3.70 15.52
CA ASP A 172 14.78 3.86 14.08
C ASP A 172 16.24 3.65 13.60
N CYS A 173 16.49 2.47 13.02
CA CYS A 173 17.83 2.03 12.67
C CYS A 173 18.41 2.81 11.47
N SER A 174 17.77 3.93 11.08
CA SER A 174 18.30 4.86 10.08
C SER A 174 19.73 5.33 10.42
N LYS A 175 20.03 5.44 11.72
CA LYS A 175 21.37 5.78 12.22
C LYS A 175 22.28 4.56 12.45
N CYS A 176 21.82 3.37 12.15
CA CYS A 176 22.62 2.14 12.31
C CYS A 176 23.60 1.92 11.13
N VAL A 177 23.25 2.42 9.96
CA VAL A 177 24.10 2.27 8.77
C VAL A 177 25.46 2.92 9.00
N GLY A 178 26.52 2.19 8.65
CA GLY A 178 27.91 2.58 8.88
C GLY A 178 28.47 2.22 10.26
N LYS A 179 27.62 1.76 11.22
CA LYS A 179 28.10 1.29 12.53
C LYS A 179 28.49 -0.19 12.50
N THR A 180 29.30 -0.59 13.44
CA THR A 180 29.70 -1.98 13.60
C THR A 180 28.61 -2.79 14.29
N PHE A 181 28.19 -3.88 13.68
CA PHE A 181 27.25 -4.82 14.27
C PHE A 181 27.94 -5.75 15.28
N VAL A 182 27.31 -5.93 16.43
CA VAL A 182 27.77 -6.87 17.46
C VAL A 182 26.66 -7.88 17.75
N ALA A 183 26.95 -9.14 17.49
CA ALA A 183 26.01 -10.22 17.74
C ALA A 183 25.73 -10.39 19.24
N LYS A 184 24.59 -10.95 19.57
CA LYS A 184 24.16 -11.23 20.96
C LYS A 184 25.22 -12.01 21.71
N GLY A 185 25.63 -11.50 22.86
CA GLY A 185 26.66 -12.12 23.71
C GLY A 185 28.08 -11.97 23.20
N ALA A 186 28.33 -11.31 22.07
CA ALA A 186 29.69 -11.06 21.59
C ALA A 186 30.37 -9.90 22.35
N ALA A 187 31.68 -10.01 22.50
CA ALA A 187 32.46 -8.95 23.12
C ALA A 187 32.51 -7.68 22.26
N MET A 188 32.65 -6.54 22.90
CA MET A 188 32.82 -5.25 22.22
C MET A 188 34.09 -5.27 21.37
N PRO A 189 34.05 -4.86 20.11
CA PRO A 189 35.25 -4.78 19.29
C PRO A 189 36.24 -3.77 19.86
N ALA A 190 37.51 -4.15 19.88
CA ALA A 190 38.56 -3.28 20.38
C ALA A 190 38.65 -1.96 19.60
N GLY A 191 38.79 -0.87 20.31
CA GLY A 191 38.94 0.47 19.70
C GLY A 191 37.64 1.10 19.19
N LYS A 192 36.46 0.50 19.42
CA LYS A 192 35.17 1.06 19.08
C LYS A 192 34.48 1.64 20.32
N SER A 193 33.83 2.80 20.15
CA SER A 193 32.99 3.39 21.19
C SER A 193 31.57 2.79 21.16
N ALA A 194 30.83 2.95 22.24
CA ALA A 194 29.42 2.49 22.31
C ALA A 194 28.51 3.19 21.25
N THR A 195 28.90 4.37 20.79
CA THR A 195 28.18 5.12 19.76
C THR A 195 28.43 4.60 18.34
N ASP A 196 29.54 3.89 18.12
CA ASP A 196 29.96 3.35 16.83
C ASP A 196 29.51 1.92 16.61
N VAL A 197 28.76 1.37 17.56
CA VAL A 197 28.35 -0.01 17.60
C VAL A 197 26.84 -0.11 17.74
N VAL A 198 26.26 -1.12 17.10
CA VAL A 198 24.86 -1.55 17.30
C VAL A 198 24.87 -2.98 17.79
N LYS A 199 24.35 -3.21 18.97
CA LYS A 199 24.21 -4.56 19.53
C LYS A 199 22.91 -5.19 19.07
N GLU A 200 22.93 -6.50 18.81
CA GLU A 200 21.75 -7.24 18.43
C GLU A 200 20.59 -7.08 19.43
N GLU A 201 20.90 -6.99 20.73
CA GLU A 201 19.91 -6.81 21.79
C GLU A 201 19.21 -5.42 21.76
N GLN A 202 19.76 -4.47 21.03
CA GLN A 202 19.19 -3.13 20.85
C GLN A 202 18.24 -3.04 19.65
N LEU A 203 18.22 -4.09 18.83
CA LEU A 203 17.34 -4.15 17.65
C LEU A 203 15.90 -4.50 18.07
N PRO A 204 14.93 -4.15 17.21
CA PRO A 204 13.55 -4.59 17.39
C PRO A 204 13.45 -6.12 17.56
N PRO A 205 12.47 -6.62 18.32
CA PRO A 205 12.32 -8.05 18.56
C PRO A 205 12.10 -8.87 17.28
N VAL A 206 11.51 -8.25 16.25
CA VAL A 206 11.37 -8.85 14.93
C VAL A 206 12.46 -8.27 14.02
N SER A 207 13.62 -8.91 14.02
CA SER A 207 14.74 -8.51 13.17
C SER A 207 15.28 -9.69 12.39
N ARG A 208 15.71 -9.44 11.14
CA ARG A 208 16.45 -10.36 10.31
C ARG A 208 17.85 -9.81 10.07
N ILE A 209 18.85 -10.60 10.39
CA ILE A 209 20.25 -10.22 10.18
C ILE A 209 20.80 -11.08 9.05
N ILE A 210 21.21 -10.44 7.98
CA ILE A 210 21.81 -11.06 6.80
C ILE A 210 23.30 -10.74 6.83
N ARG A 211 24.13 -11.76 7.00
CA ARG A 211 25.59 -11.62 6.92
C ARG A 211 26.08 -12.02 5.54
N HIS A 212 27.24 -11.52 5.17
CA HIS A 212 27.87 -11.87 3.91
C HIS A 212 28.05 -13.39 3.71
N SER A 213 28.14 -14.16 4.78
CA SER A 213 28.27 -15.63 4.77
C SER A 213 26.94 -16.39 4.64
N ASP A 214 25.80 -15.73 4.81
CA ASP A 214 24.51 -16.42 5.04
C ASP A 214 23.82 -16.86 3.75
N GLY A 215 24.38 -16.54 2.58
CA GLY A 215 23.78 -16.85 1.29
C GLY A 215 22.60 -15.93 0.94
N ILE A 216 21.77 -16.36 -0.02
CA ILE A 216 20.60 -15.58 -0.46
C ILE A 216 19.44 -15.87 0.49
N PRO A 217 18.91 -14.87 1.20
CA PRO A 217 17.76 -15.06 2.09
C PRO A 217 16.49 -15.38 1.29
N ASN A 218 15.54 -16.03 1.94
CA ASN A 218 14.21 -16.22 1.36
C ASN A 218 13.57 -14.86 1.02
N ALA A 219 12.91 -14.81 -0.12
CA ALA A 219 12.21 -13.63 -0.61
C ALA A 219 10.81 -13.52 0.05
N ASP A 220 10.76 -13.55 1.39
CA ASP A 220 9.55 -13.27 2.15
C ASP A 220 9.55 -11.81 2.60
N SER A 221 8.41 -11.17 2.66
CA SER A 221 8.23 -9.81 3.13
C SER A 221 7.44 -9.79 4.44
N ASN A 222 7.89 -8.98 5.38
CA ASN A 222 7.20 -8.72 6.63
C ASN A 222 7.38 -7.24 7.01
N PRO A 223 6.38 -6.37 6.80
CA PRO A 223 6.51 -4.93 7.02
C PRO A 223 6.89 -4.52 8.45
N ASN A 224 6.78 -5.45 9.39
CA ASN A 224 7.16 -5.23 10.79
C ASN A 224 8.55 -5.75 11.13
N ARG A 225 9.27 -6.27 10.15
CA ARG A 225 10.61 -6.83 10.35
C ARG A 225 11.69 -5.86 9.90
N LEU A 226 12.62 -5.58 10.80
CA LEU A 226 13.82 -4.85 10.44
C LEU A 226 14.85 -5.81 9.85
N THR A 227 15.18 -5.64 8.58
CA THR A 227 16.25 -6.39 7.93
C THR A 227 17.54 -5.58 7.91
N ILE A 228 18.57 -6.14 8.53
CA ILE A 228 19.91 -5.57 8.60
C ILE A 228 20.85 -6.42 7.75
N VAL A 229 21.55 -5.76 6.84
CA VAL A 229 22.62 -6.37 6.03
C VAL A 229 23.96 -5.97 6.62
N VAL A 230 24.75 -6.97 7.01
CA VAL A 230 26.08 -6.80 7.58
C VAL A 230 27.13 -7.21 6.55
N SER A 231 28.02 -6.29 6.24
CA SER A 231 29.13 -6.53 5.31
C SER A 231 30.21 -7.41 5.93
N LYS A 232 31.16 -7.84 5.10
CA LYS A 232 32.25 -8.74 5.48
C LYS A 232 33.11 -8.21 6.64
N ASP A 233 33.25 -6.90 6.74
CA ASP A 233 34.00 -6.22 7.80
C ASP A 233 33.20 -6.01 9.10
N GLY A 234 31.95 -6.51 9.14
CA GLY A 234 31.07 -6.36 10.30
C GLY A 234 30.32 -5.03 10.36
N THR A 235 30.43 -4.19 9.33
CA THR A 235 29.70 -2.91 9.27
C THR A 235 28.27 -3.12 8.75
N ILE A 236 27.32 -2.40 9.30
CA ILE A 236 25.91 -2.41 8.82
C ILE A 236 25.88 -1.61 7.50
N ALA A 237 25.69 -2.33 6.40
CA ALA A 237 25.59 -1.74 5.08
C ALA A 237 24.20 -1.18 4.79
N THR A 238 23.16 -1.84 5.30
CA THR A 238 21.77 -1.47 5.07
C THR A 238 20.92 -1.85 6.27
N ALA A 239 19.93 -1.03 6.57
CA ALA A 239 18.91 -1.28 7.57
C ALA A 239 17.57 -0.81 6.99
N ILE A 240 16.68 -1.74 6.70
CA ILE A 240 15.38 -1.49 6.06
C ILE A 240 14.28 -2.29 6.74
N TRP A 241 13.08 -1.72 6.74
CA TRP A 241 11.87 -2.45 7.08
C TRP A 241 11.35 -3.11 5.79
N ASP A 242 11.11 -4.41 5.79
CA ASP A 242 10.76 -5.21 4.60
C ASP A 242 9.32 -5.81 4.61
#